data_d2b26ea4733ebf84ffe255221c2f8324
#
_entry.id   d2b26ea4733ebf84ffe255221c2f8324
#
_cell.length_a   1.000
_cell.length_b   1.000
_cell.length_c   1.000
_cell.angle_alpha   90.00
_cell.angle_beta   90.00
_cell.angle_gamma   90.00
#
_symmetry.space_group_name_H-M   'P 1'
#
loop_
_entity.id
_entity.type
_entity.pdbx_description
1 polymer ?
#
loop_
_entity_poly.entity_id
_entity_poly.type
_entity_poly.pdbx_seq_one_letter_code
_entity_poly.pdbx_strand_id
1 'polypeptide(L)'
;MKKLLVTAALASLALAAHANDPKAAIEQLDARLSKIGAPKVDGTDKVADKTVPAIFFGARKINNNYDVVDEIKKATGATATVFVKDGDEFVRVSTNVLTPEGKRGVGTTLARNKAYEAVSKGDRFCGQVEILGSPYDTCYHPIKDGGGQTIGLTYVGYKK
;
A
#
# COMPACT_ATOMS: atom_id res chain seq x y z
N MET A 1 -37.16 -22.25 -49.90
CA MET A 1 -36.11 -22.54 -48.91
C MET A 1 -35.44 -21.21 -48.53
N LYS A 2 -35.82 -20.66 -47.40
CA LYS A 2 -35.22 -19.42 -46.88
C LYS A 2 -34.09 -19.80 -45.95
N LYS A 3 -32.86 -19.44 -46.30
CA LYS A 3 -31.69 -19.58 -45.44
C LYS A 3 -31.66 -18.42 -44.44
N LEU A 4 -31.86 -18.72 -43.14
CA LEU A 4 -31.62 -17.78 -42.05
C LEU A 4 -30.12 -17.69 -41.87
N LEU A 5 -29.57 -16.50 -42.11
CA LEU A 5 -28.22 -16.12 -41.67
C LEU A 5 -28.32 -15.63 -40.22
N VAL A 6 -27.83 -16.43 -39.29
CA VAL A 6 -27.63 -16.01 -37.90
C VAL A 6 -26.28 -15.31 -37.82
N THR A 7 -26.31 -14.00 -37.77
CA THR A 7 -25.14 -13.18 -37.49
C THR A 7 -24.89 -13.18 -35.96
N ALA A 8 -23.92 -13.97 -35.54
CA ALA A 8 -23.43 -13.92 -34.16
C ALA A 8 -22.61 -12.63 -33.96
N ALA A 9 -23.18 -11.66 -33.27
CA ALA A 9 -22.44 -10.49 -32.82
C ALA A 9 -21.55 -10.91 -31.66
N LEU A 10 -20.23 -11.02 -31.89
CA LEU A 10 -19.24 -11.08 -30.83
C LEU A 10 -19.16 -9.72 -30.18
N ALA A 11 -19.78 -9.57 -29.00
CA ALA A 11 -19.51 -8.47 -28.12
C ALA A 11 -18.12 -8.68 -27.50
N SER A 12 -17.11 -8.04 -28.06
CA SER A 12 -15.81 -7.91 -27.40
C SER A 12 -15.98 -6.98 -26.20
N LEU A 13 -16.06 -7.55 -24.98
CA LEU A 13 -15.84 -6.78 -23.76
C LEU A 13 -14.38 -6.33 -23.79
N ALA A 14 -14.17 -5.06 -24.15
CA ALA A 14 -12.91 -4.40 -23.88
C ALA A 14 -12.78 -4.29 -22.35
N LEU A 15 -11.95 -5.14 -21.74
CA LEU A 15 -11.44 -4.87 -20.41
C LEU A 15 -10.65 -3.57 -20.54
N ALA A 16 -11.24 -2.46 -20.09
CA ALA A 16 -10.51 -1.23 -19.89
C ALA A 16 -9.44 -1.54 -18.81
N ALA A 17 -8.20 -1.72 -19.24
CA ALA A 17 -7.07 -1.78 -18.34
C ALA A 17 -7.01 -0.44 -17.62
N HIS A 18 -7.37 -0.40 -16.35
CA HIS A 18 -7.13 0.73 -15.45
C HIS A 18 -5.64 0.77 -15.14
N ALA A 19 -4.82 1.16 -16.15
CA ALA A 19 -3.40 1.36 -15.97
C ALA A 19 -3.20 2.51 -14.96
N ASN A 20 -2.40 2.25 -13.91
CA ASN A 20 -1.99 3.24 -12.92
C ASN A 20 -3.13 3.82 -12.07
N ASP A 21 -4.03 2.96 -11.60
CA ASP A 21 -5.07 3.34 -10.65
C ASP A 21 -4.63 3.00 -9.21
N PRO A 22 -4.22 4.00 -8.41
CA PRO A 22 -3.80 3.75 -7.03
C PRO A 22 -4.94 3.26 -6.14
N LYS A 23 -6.20 3.58 -6.43
CA LYS A 23 -7.34 3.06 -5.67
C LYS A 23 -7.49 1.55 -5.83
N ALA A 24 -7.42 1.05 -7.06
CA ALA A 24 -7.47 -0.38 -7.33
C ALA A 24 -6.24 -1.11 -6.75
N ALA A 25 -5.06 -0.51 -6.82
CA ALA A 25 -3.83 -1.11 -6.30
C ALA A 25 -3.83 -1.23 -4.77
N ILE A 26 -4.30 -0.21 -4.04
CA ILE A 26 -4.32 -0.27 -2.57
C ILE A 26 -5.36 -1.27 -2.06
N GLU A 27 -6.50 -1.42 -2.74
CA GLU A 27 -7.48 -2.46 -2.40
C GLU A 27 -6.87 -3.87 -2.55
N GLN A 28 -6.02 -4.10 -3.54
CA GLN A 28 -5.29 -5.37 -3.67
C GLN A 28 -4.28 -5.58 -2.54
N LEU A 29 -3.56 -4.54 -2.12
CA LEU A 29 -2.63 -4.61 -0.99
C LEU A 29 -3.38 -4.95 0.30
N ASP A 30 -4.46 -4.23 0.59
CA ASP A 30 -5.28 -4.45 1.79
C ASP A 30 -5.89 -5.86 1.80
N ALA A 31 -6.38 -6.35 0.66
CA ALA A 31 -6.93 -7.69 0.53
C ALA A 31 -5.89 -8.79 0.78
N ARG A 32 -4.66 -8.62 0.27
CA ARG A 32 -3.57 -9.57 0.50
C ARG A 32 -3.17 -9.63 1.98
N LEU A 33 -3.06 -8.49 2.64
CA LEU A 33 -2.76 -8.42 4.07
C LEU A 33 -3.89 -9.04 4.91
N SER A 34 -5.14 -8.72 4.60
CA SER A 34 -6.30 -9.28 5.30
C SER A 34 -6.39 -10.81 5.21
N LYS A 35 -5.97 -11.40 4.10
CA LYS A 35 -5.90 -12.86 3.94
C LYS A 35 -4.89 -13.52 4.87
N ILE A 36 -3.83 -12.80 5.25
CA ILE A 36 -2.82 -13.31 6.20
C ILE A 36 -3.40 -13.36 7.61
N GLY A 37 -4.22 -12.37 7.99
CA GLY A 37 -4.89 -12.32 9.29
C GLY A 37 -5.18 -10.89 9.75
N ALA A 38 -5.73 -10.78 10.95
CA ALA A 38 -6.03 -9.48 11.55
C ALA A 38 -4.75 -8.72 11.94
N PRO A 39 -4.73 -7.37 11.77
CA PRO A 39 -3.58 -6.57 12.12
C PRO A 39 -3.45 -6.38 13.63
N LYS A 40 -2.22 -6.44 14.13
CA LYS A 40 -1.87 -6.15 15.51
C LYS A 40 -0.44 -5.64 15.63
N VAL A 41 -0.17 -4.94 16.71
CA VAL A 41 1.20 -4.62 17.15
C VAL A 41 1.53 -5.49 18.35
N ASP A 42 2.71 -6.10 18.36
CA ASP A 42 3.19 -6.93 19.45
C ASP A 42 4.71 -6.83 19.55
N GLY A 43 5.19 -6.23 20.64
CA GLY A 43 6.61 -5.99 20.87
C GLY A 43 7.20 -4.97 19.92
N THR A 44 8.52 -5.04 19.77
CA THR A 44 9.30 -4.12 18.93
C THR A 44 10.21 -4.89 17.99
N ASP A 45 10.66 -4.20 16.93
CA ASP A 45 11.63 -4.74 15.97
C ASP A 45 12.59 -3.63 15.54
N LYS A 46 13.77 -4.03 15.11
CA LYS A 46 14.75 -3.10 14.55
C LYS A 46 14.53 -2.96 13.06
N VAL A 47 14.28 -1.74 12.60
CA VAL A 47 14.08 -1.40 11.19
C VAL A 47 15.08 -0.31 10.82
N ALA A 48 16.03 -0.63 9.96
CA ALA A 48 17.22 0.19 9.73
C ALA A 48 17.95 0.47 11.07
N ASP A 49 18.11 1.71 11.45
CA ASP A 49 18.74 2.14 12.73
C ASP A 49 17.73 2.43 13.85
N LYS A 50 16.42 2.21 13.59
CA LYS A 50 15.33 2.51 14.52
C LYS A 50 14.78 1.27 15.20
N THR A 51 14.41 1.39 16.46
CA THR A 51 13.57 0.41 17.16
C THR A 51 12.14 0.93 17.15
N VAL A 52 11.24 0.19 16.52
CA VAL A 52 9.85 0.58 16.29
C VAL A 52 8.91 -0.55 16.70
N PRO A 53 7.60 -0.28 16.89
CA PRO A 53 6.63 -1.35 17.11
C PRO A 53 6.68 -2.40 15.99
N ALA A 54 6.51 -3.67 16.35
CA ALA A 54 6.41 -4.75 15.38
C ALA A 54 4.94 -4.95 14.97
N ILE A 55 4.64 -4.78 13.69
CA ILE A 55 3.30 -4.96 13.13
C ILE A 55 3.15 -6.34 12.50
N PHE A 56 2.06 -7.00 12.83
CA PHE A 56 1.70 -8.33 12.36
C PHE A 56 0.35 -8.31 11.64
N PHE A 57 0.21 -9.19 10.66
CA PHE A 57 -1.08 -9.64 10.16
C PHE A 57 -1.19 -11.12 10.47
N GLY A 58 -2.14 -11.50 11.35
CA GLY A 58 -2.16 -12.83 11.93
C GLY A 58 -0.85 -13.14 12.66
N ALA A 59 -0.21 -14.25 12.32
CA ALA A 59 1.09 -14.64 12.88
C ALA A 59 2.31 -14.09 12.11
N ARG A 60 2.10 -13.42 10.97
CA ARG A 60 3.19 -12.94 10.13
C ARG A 60 3.62 -11.53 10.52
N LYS A 61 4.88 -11.38 10.91
CA LYS A 61 5.51 -10.06 11.10
C LYS A 61 5.79 -9.43 9.74
N ILE A 62 5.40 -8.16 9.57
CA ILE A 62 5.57 -7.41 8.33
C ILE A 62 6.87 -6.59 8.34
N ASN A 63 7.35 -6.17 9.49
CA ASN A 63 8.62 -5.45 9.58
C ASN A 63 9.74 -6.24 8.88
N ASN A 64 10.46 -5.58 7.98
CA ASN A 64 11.55 -6.16 7.17
C ASN A 64 11.15 -7.35 6.27
N ASN A 65 9.87 -7.57 6.05
CA ASN A 65 9.34 -8.57 5.11
C ASN A 65 8.76 -7.85 3.89
N TYR A 66 9.33 -8.07 2.72
CA TYR A 66 8.98 -7.34 1.49
C TYR A 66 8.10 -8.12 0.52
N ASP A 67 7.71 -9.35 0.86
CA ASP A 67 6.99 -10.24 -0.05
C ASP A 67 5.70 -9.61 -0.58
N VAL A 68 4.85 -9.11 0.33
CA VAL A 68 3.54 -8.55 -0.06
C VAL A 68 3.69 -7.29 -0.91
N VAL A 69 4.58 -6.36 -0.52
CA VAL A 69 4.77 -5.12 -1.29
C VAL A 69 5.37 -5.39 -2.66
N ASP A 70 6.27 -6.35 -2.79
CA ASP A 70 6.87 -6.73 -4.07
C ASP A 70 5.87 -7.46 -4.97
N GLU A 71 4.99 -8.28 -4.41
CA GLU A 71 3.87 -8.89 -5.15
C GLU A 71 2.91 -7.84 -5.71
N ILE A 72 2.62 -6.78 -4.96
CA ILE A 72 1.78 -5.68 -5.45
C ILE A 72 2.45 -4.97 -6.62
N LYS A 73 3.74 -4.68 -6.54
CA LYS A 73 4.47 -4.07 -7.65
C LYS A 73 4.46 -4.96 -8.89
N LYS A 74 4.65 -6.25 -8.73
CA LYS A 74 4.58 -7.22 -9.83
C LYS A 74 3.20 -7.29 -10.47
N ALA A 75 2.15 -7.25 -9.64
CA ALA A 75 0.76 -7.38 -10.12
C ALA A 75 0.19 -6.09 -10.72
N THR A 76 0.58 -4.92 -10.22
CA THR A 76 -0.06 -3.64 -10.55
C THR A 76 0.87 -2.60 -11.14
N GLY A 77 2.20 -2.75 -10.98
CA GLY A 77 3.19 -1.75 -11.30
C GLY A 77 3.34 -0.64 -10.24
N ALA A 78 2.46 -0.57 -9.25
CA ALA A 78 2.54 0.41 -8.17
C ALA A 78 3.68 0.07 -7.20
N THR A 79 4.33 1.09 -6.66
CA THR A 79 5.10 0.94 -5.43
C THR A 79 4.15 0.75 -4.26
N ALA A 80 4.58 0.03 -3.25
CA ALA A 80 3.77 -0.26 -2.06
C ALA A 80 4.60 -0.16 -0.78
N THR A 81 3.93 0.19 0.32
CA THR A 81 4.53 0.30 1.64
C THR A 81 3.53 -0.11 2.72
N VAL A 82 4.04 -0.75 3.76
CA VAL A 82 3.39 -0.85 5.06
C VAL A 82 4.19 -0.02 6.05
N PHE A 83 3.49 0.88 6.74
CA PHE A 83 4.03 1.68 7.83
C PHE A 83 3.54 1.14 9.16
N VAL A 84 4.35 1.29 10.21
CA VAL A 84 3.90 1.19 11.59
C VAL A 84 3.82 2.58 12.22
N LYS A 85 2.82 2.78 13.05
CA LYS A 85 2.72 4.00 13.87
C LYS A 85 3.67 3.92 15.05
N ASP A 86 4.54 4.90 15.20
CA ASP A 86 5.48 5.04 16.29
C ASP A 86 5.38 6.47 16.87
N GLY A 87 4.65 6.61 17.97
CA GLY A 87 4.26 7.92 18.47
C GLY A 87 3.46 8.69 17.42
N ASP A 88 3.92 9.88 17.05
CA ASP A 88 3.31 10.72 16.03
C ASP A 88 3.84 10.45 14.61
N GLU A 89 4.79 9.54 14.47
CA GLU A 89 5.38 9.19 13.18
C GLU A 89 4.79 7.91 12.61
N PHE A 90 4.80 7.81 11.29
CA PHE A 90 4.58 6.57 10.56
C PHE A 90 5.88 6.17 9.89
N VAL A 91 6.41 5.01 10.28
CA VAL A 91 7.72 4.51 9.85
C VAL A 91 7.54 3.41 8.81
N ARG A 92 8.23 3.52 7.67
CA ARG A 92 8.23 2.47 6.63
C ARG A 92 8.92 1.22 7.15
N VAL A 93 8.18 0.16 7.35
CA VAL A 93 8.71 -1.12 7.85
C VAL A 93 8.78 -2.20 6.76
N SER A 94 8.01 -2.03 5.69
CA SER A 94 8.03 -2.86 4.50
C SER A 94 7.74 -1.97 3.29
N THR A 95 8.65 -1.89 2.34
CA THR A 95 8.52 -0.97 1.20
C THR A 95 9.35 -1.41 0.01
N ASN A 96 8.89 -1.07 -1.18
CA ASN A 96 9.68 -1.09 -2.41
C ASN A 96 9.87 0.31 -3.03
N VAL A 97 9.49 1.36 -2.30
CA VAL A 97 9.90 2.73 -2.66
C VAL A 97 11.39 2.86 -2.45
N LEU A 98 12.10 3.35 -3.46
CA LEU A 98 13.55 3.49 -3.42
C LEU A 98 13.95 4.91 -3.03
N THR A 99 15.02 4.99 -2.25
CA THR A 99 15.73 6.25 -2.00
C THR A 99 16.45 6.71 -3.27
N PRO A 100 16.93 7.98 -3.34
CA PRO A 100 17.76 8.44 -4.45
C PRO A 100 19.01 7.57 -4.72
N GLU A 101 19.53 6.89 -3.68
CA GLU A 101 20.66 5.95 -3.79
C GLU A 101 20.27 4.55 -4.27
N GLY A 102 18.98 4.32 -4.59
CA GLY A 102 18.49 3.04 -5.10
C GLY A 102 18.25 1.97 -4.04
N LYS A 103 18.25 2.33 -2.76
CA LYS A 103 17.94 1.42 -1.64
C LYS A 103 16.46 1.51 -1.25
N ARG A 104 15.91 0.44 -0.67
CA ARG A 104 14.56 0.50 -0.09
C ARG A 104 14.51 1.55 1.02
N GLY A 105 13.48 2.39 1.00
CA GLY A 105 13.31 3.48 1.97
C GLY A 105 12.87 3.04 3.37
N VAL A 106 13.28 1.85 3.80
CA VAL A 106 12.96 1.27 5.11
C VAL A 106 13.52 2.14 6.23
N GLY A 107 12.72 2.35 7.28
CA GLY A 107 13.08 3.20 8.41
C GLY A 107 12.85 4.70 8.20
N THR A 108 12.52 5.13 6.99
CA THR A 108 12.12 6.52 6.74
C THR A 108 10.68 6.79 7.16
N THR A 109 10.36 8.03 7.47
CA THR A 109 9.04 8.43 7.97
C THR A 109 8.18 9.06 6.89
N LEU A 110 6.87 8.97 7.06
CA LEU A 110 5.91 9.72 6.26
C LEU A 110 6.12 11.23 6.47
N ALA A 111 6.27 11.97 5.38
CA ALA A 111 6.40 13.42 5.43
C ALA A 111 5.10 14.07 5.96
N ARG A 112 5.24 15.19 6.66
CA ARG A 112 4.14 15.99 7.22
C ARG A 112 3.42 16.79 6.13
N ASN A 113 2.65 16.09 5.29
CA ASN A 113 1.90 16.63 4.15
C ASN A 113 0.40 16.35 4.31
N LYS A 114 -0.39 16.62 3.27
CA LYS A 114 -1.84 16.38 3.25
C LYS A 114 -2.22 14.93 3.55
N ALA A 115 -1.41 13.97 3.09
CA ALA A 115 -1.63 12.56 3.41
C ALA A 115 -1.46 12.31 4.92
N TYR A 116 -0.39 12.82 5.52
CA TYR A 116 -0.17 12.74 6.98
C TYR A 116 -1.34 13.35 7.77
N GLU A 117 -1.81 14.53 7.38
CA GLU A 117 -2.95 15.20 8.03
C GLU A 117 -4.21 14.35 8.04
N ALA A 118 -4.53 13.71 6.91
CA ALA A 118 -5.71 12.85 6.80
C ALA A 118 -5.55 11.56 7.62
N VAL A 119 -4.45 10.83 7.43
CA VAL A 119 -4.27 9.53 8.09
C VAL A 119 -4.06 9.64 9.60
N SER A 120 -3.54 10.78 10.09
CA SER A 120 -3.42 11.05 11.53
C SER A 120 -4.78 11.20 12.21
N LYS A 121 -5.82 11.55 11.45
CA LYS A 121 -7.22 11.59 11.91
C LYS A 121 -7.94 10.24 11.73
N GLY A 122 -7.27 9.23 11.17
CA GLY A 122 -7.85 7.94 10.84
C GLY A 122 -8.58 7.90 9.51
N ASP A 123 -8.39 8.91 8.65
CA ASP A 123 -9.03 9.02 7.33
C ASP A 123 -8.13 8.44 6.22
N ARG A 124 -8.77 7.94 5.17
CA ARG A 124 -8.09 7.57 3.91
C ARG A 124 -7.71 8.82 3.13
N PHE A 125 -6.63 8.73 2.37
CA PHE A 125 -6.19 9.79 1.48
C PHE A 125 -5.81 9.22 0.12
N CYS A 126 -6.25 9.88 -0.95
CA CYS A 126 -5.73 9.66 -2.30
C CYS A 126 -5.41 11.02 -2.92
N GLY A 127 -4.25 11.13 -3.55
CA GLY A 127 -3.82 12.37 -4.21
C GLY A 127 -2.34 12.35 -4.54
N GLN A 128 -1.88 13.45 -5.14
CA GLN A 128 -0.48 13.64 -5.44
C GLN A 128 0.29 14.05 -4.19
N VAL A 129 1.39 13.37 -3.95
CA VAL A 129 2.39 13.73 -2.92
C VAL A 129 3.79 13.52 -3.46
N GLU A 130 4.73 14.24 -2.88
CA GLU A 130 6.15 14.02 -3.10
C GLU A 130 6.68 12.98 -2.11
N ILE A 131 7.40 11.98 -2.61
CA ILE A 131 7.97 10.90 -1.81
C ILE A 131 9.43 10.75 -2.17
N LEU A 132 10.31 10.95 -1.18
CA LEU A 132 11.76 10.83 -1.32
C LEU A 132 12.30 11.58 -2.55
N GLY A 133 11.76 12.78 -2.80
CA GLY A 133 12.18 13.68 -3.88
C GLY A 133 11.51 13.48 -5.24
N SER A 134 10.49 12.63 -5.33
CA SER A 134 9.77 12.38 -6.58
C SER A 134 8.25 12.51 -6.42
N PRO A 135 7.52 13.05 -7.43
CA PRO A 135 6.07 13.12 -7.39
C PRO A 135 5.43 11.75 -7.67
N TYR A 136 4.37 11.43 -6.94
CA TYR A 136 3.60 10.20 -7.07
C TYR A 136 2.10 10.47 -7.02
N ASP A 137 1.33 9.71 -7.80
CA ASP A 137 -0.11 9.54 -7.58
C ASP A 137 -0.32 8.42 -6.57
N THR A 138 -0.96 8.71 -5.44
CA THR A 138 -0.95 7.85 -4.26
C THR A 138 -2.32 7.59 -3.66
N CYS A 139 -2.42 6.49 -2.92
CA CYS A 139 -3.44 6.28 -1.89
C CYS A 139 -2.80 5.77 -0.60
N TYR A 140 -3.38 6.18 0.53
CA TYR A 140 -3.02 5.76 1.89
C TYR A 140 -4.26 5.32 2.65
N HIS A 141 -4.22 4.16 3.28
CA HIS A 141 -5.28 3.67 4.15
C HIS A 141 -4.75 3.41 5.56
N PRO A 142 -5.42 3.92 6.62
CA PRO A 142 -5.08 3.54 7.98
C PRO A 142 -5.29 2.04 8.22
N ILE A 143 -4.33 1.42 8.90
CA ILE A 143 -4.46 0.07 9.45
C ILE A 143 -4.99 0.23 10.88
N LYS A 144 -6.16 -0.34 11.16
CA LYS A 144 -6.78 -0.28 12.49
C LYS A 144 -6.75 -1.64 13.16
N ASP A 145 -6.42 -1.65 14.45
CA ASP A 145 -6.47 -2.86 15.27
C ASP A 145 -7.90 -3.22 15.67
N GLY A 146 -8.06 -4.28 16.47
CA GLY A 146 -9.38 -4.74 16.95
C GLY A 146 -10.12 -3.73 17.82
N GLY A 147 -9.42 -2.75 18.40
CA GLY A 147 -10.00 -1.64 19.17
C GLY A 147 -10.33 -0.39 18.33
N GLY A 148 -10.09 -0.43 17.01
CA GLY A 148 -10.32 0.70 16.10
C GLY A 148 -9.22 1.76 16.11
N GLN A 149 -8.09 1.52 16.77
CA GLN A 149 -6.95 2.44 16.80
C GLN A 149 -6.09 2.27 15.55
N THR A 150 -5.63 3.37 14.98
CA THR A 150 -4.67 3.36 13.89
C THR A 150 -3.31 2.92 14.41
N ILE A 151 -2.80 1.79 13.91
CA ILE A 151 -1.51 1.21 14.28
C ILE A 151 -0.48 1.28 13.16
N GLY A 152 -0.88 1.68 11.98
CA GLY A 152 -0.04 1.80 10.81
C GLY A 152 -0.82 2.28 9.60
N LEU A 153 -0.19 2.19 8.43
CA LEU A 153 -0.80 2.56 7.14
C LEU A 153 -0.40 1.56 6.07
N THR A 154 -1.28 1.36 5.10
CA THR A 154 -0.92 0.88 3.77
C THR A 154 -0.78 2.05 2.81
N TYR A 155 0.08 1.90 1.82
CA TYR A 155 0.35 2.87 0.79
C TYR A 155 0.57 2.17 -0.54
N VAL A 156 0.07 2.78 -1.60
CA VAL A 156 0.50 2.51 -2.97
C VAL A 156 0.69 3.82 -3.73
N GLY A 157 1.54 3.78 -4.75
CA GLY A 157 1.76 4.95 -5.59
C GLY A 157 2.39 4.62 -6.92
N TYR A 158 2.08 5.46 -7.91
CA TYR A 158 2.69 5.45 -9.23
C TYR A 158 3.53 6.72 -9.39
N LYS A 159 4.80 6.55 -9.68
CA LYS A 159 5.71 7.66 -9.96
C LYS A 159 5.29 8.37 -11.25
N LYS A 160 5.29 9.69 -11.22
CA LYS A 160 4.97 10.54 -12.38
C LYS A 160 6.19 10.87 -13.22
#